data_38458889c6c137286d907784b521d0f7
#
_entry.id   38458889c6c137286d907784b521d0f7
#
_cell.length_a   1.000
_cell.length_b   1.000
_cell.length_c   1.000
_cell.angle_alpha   90.00
_cell.angle_beta   90.00
_cell.angle_gamma   90.00
#
_symmetry.space_group_name_H-M   'P 1'
#
loop_
_entity.id
_entity.type
_entity.pdbx_description
1 polymer ?
#
loop_
_entity_poly.entity_id
_entity_poly.type
_entity_poly.pdbx_seq_one_letter_code
_entity_poly.pdbx_strand_id
1 'polypeptide(L)'
;MSATGTFAAGYLESLLAGQPRWPASPLAWLNELRAEAVDRVGVLTVPTIRDEEWRFTDLSPLTKVTFQPARTPACLKSADVERFHIEEATTRLVFVDGIYAPELSSVARDGGVAVANLSAAGAGHAAAIESHLGRHVEFRESVFAALNTAFLHDGALVVVPRDVSAAAPVHLLFIATQKGAASYPRCLLIAESGSTVTVVEDYVALQPETYFTNAGTEIALGDRAHVDHMRVQRDSGQAFHIANCAVSLANASCYRSVSVALGARISRYDLNVLHTAEGAECTIDGLALIGERQLADTHTCIDHAKPHGVSRQLHKCIVGGAAHAVFNGKIIVRPDAQRTNSSQSSRNLLLTPKAHVDTKPQLEIFADDVKCAHGATVGQLDSEALFYLTSRGFSDAAARNLLTYAFGAEIIDRIPVASLKHWLEQAVLEQTTRQP
;
A
#
# COMPACT_ATOMS: atom_id res chain seq x y z
N MET A 1 20.69 27.82 -10.01
CA MET A 1 19.98 26.60 -10.39
C MET A 1 20.96 25.45 -10.25
N SER A 2 20.77 24.54 -9.26
CA SER A 2 21.73 23.47 -9.00
C SER A 2 21.54 22.34 -10.02
N ALA A 3 22.62 21.67 -10.41
CA ALA A 3 22.61 20.55 -11.36
C ALA A 3 21.60 19.42 -11.00
N THR A 4 21.23 19.30 -9.72
CA THR A 4 20.21 18.36 -9.23
C THR A 4 18.79 18.70 -9.69
N GLY A 5 18.42 19.97 -9.82
CA GLY A 5 17.10 20.37 -10.30
C GLY A 5 16.86 20.05 -11.78
N THR A 6 17.90 20.13 -12.59
CA THR A 6 17.83 19.85 -14.04
C THR A 6 17.73 18.34 -14.32
N PHE A 7 18.36 17.50 -13.52
CA PHE A 7 18.26 16.04 -13.65
C PHE A 7 16.88 15.50 -13.27
N ALA A 8 16.27 16.03 -12.21
CA ALA A 8 14.95 15.59 -11.73
C ALA A 8 13.80 15.97 -12.70
N ALA A 9 13.89 17.15 -13.34
CA ALA A 9 12.93 17.56 -14.37
C ALA A 9 13.02 16.66 -15.60
N GLY A 10 14.22 16.36 -16.10
CA GLY A 10 14.42 15.46 -17.23
C GLY A 10 13.96 14.01 -16.96
N TYR A 11 13.96 13.56 -15.71
CA TYR A 11 13.46 12.23 -15.35
C TYR A 11 11.93 12.12 -15.56
N LEU A 12 11.16 13.09 -15.05
CA LEU A 12 9.70 13.09 -15.21
C LEU A 12 9.30 13.24 -16.68
N GLU A 13 9.98 14.11 -17.42
CA GLU A 13 9.80 14.27 -18.87
C GLU A 13 10.07 12.96 -19.61
N SER A 14 11.10 12.21 -19.23
CA SER A 14 11.42 10.91 -19.83
C SER A 14 10.34 9.86 -19.58
N LEU A 15 9.74 9.84 -18.38
CA LEU A 15 8.61 8.97 -18.07
C LEU A 15 7.39 9.35 -18.91
N LEU A 16 7.01 10.64 -18.96
CA LEU A 16 5.88 11.11 -19.77
C LEU A 16 6.08 10.86 -21.27
N ALA A 17 7.29 11.04 -21.79
CA ALA A 17 7.59 10.74 -23.19
C ALA A 17 7.42 9.25 -23.55
N GLY A 18 7.55 8.36 -22.54
CA GLY A 18 7.30 6.94 -22.67
C GLY A 18 5.81 6.57 -22.68
N GLN A 19 4.91 7.52 -22.39
CA GLN A 19 3.48 7.25 -22.28
C GLN A 19 2.94 6.66 -23.58
N PRO A 20 2.32 5.47 -23.55
CA PRO A 20 1.69 4.90 -24.73
C PRO A 20 0.58 5.81 -25.26
N ARG A 21 0.40 5.84 -26.58
CA ARG A 21 -0.78 6.51 -27.17
C ARG A 21 -1.99 5.60 -27.04
N TRP A 22 -2.58 5.57 -25.85
CA TRP A 22 -3.83 4.87 -25.65
C TRP A 22 -5.00 5.59 -26.36
N PRO A 23 -6.02 4.84 -26.78
CA PRO A 23 -7.26 5.45 -27.23
C PRO A 23 -7.84 6.35 -26.15
N ALA A 24 -8.46 7.44 -26.56
CA ALA A 24 -9.21 8.28 -25.62
C ALA A 24 -10.31 7.42 -24.94
N SER A 25 -10.49 7.62 -23.65
CA SER A 25 -11.60 6.99 -22.94
C SER A 25 -12.93 7.51 -23.49
N PRO A 26 -13.97 6.68 -23.61
CA PRO A 26 -15.31 7.15 -23.91
C PRO A 26 -15.87 8.09 -22.82
N LEU A 27 -15.26 8.08 -21.63
CA LEU A 27 -15.59 9.00 -20.53
C LEU A 27 -14.77 10.29 -20.67
N ALA A 28 -15.40 11.36 -21.14
CA ALA A 28 -14.73 12.65 -21.40
C ALA A 28 -13.98 13.17 -20.16
N TRP A 29 -14.62 13.13 -18.98
CA TRP A 29 -14.04 13.59 -17.72
C TRP A 29 -12.75 12.84 -17.35
N LEU A 30 -12.62 11.55 -17.71
CA LEU A 30 -11.40 10.78 -17.44
C LEU A 30 -10.23 11.24 -18.32
N ASN A 31 -10.51 11.68 -19.55
CA ASN A 31 -9.48 12.27 -20.40
C ASN A 31 -9.03 13.64 -19.87
N GLU A 32 -9.98 14.44 -19.34
CA GLU A 32 -9.68 15.72 -18.69
C GLU A 32 -8.83 15.51 -17.42
N LEU A 33 -9.20 14.54 -16.58
CA LEU A 33 -8.45 14.17 -15.37
C LEU A 33 -7.00 13.76 -15.70
N ARG A 34 -6.81 12.96 -16.75
CA ARG A 34 -5.46 12.57 -17.21
C ARG A 34 -4.67 13.76 -17.71
N ALA A 35 -5.30 14.65 -18.50
CA ALA A 35 -4.65 15.85 -19.02
C ALA A 35 -4.22 16.79 -17.88
N GLU A 36 -5.10 17.04 -16.88
CA GLU A 36 -4.75 17.81 -15.69
C GLU A 36 -3.57 17.18 -14.94
N ALA A 37 -3.55 15.86 -14.80
CA ALA A 37 -2.47 15.16 -14.13
C ALA A 37 -1.13 15.26 -14.91
N VAL A 38 -1.15 15.19 -16.24
CA VAL A 38 0.04 15.42 -17.08
C VAL A 38 0.58 16.84 -16.87
N ASP A 39 -0.28 17.86 -16.87
CA ASP A 39 0.10 19.25 -16.61
C ASP A 39 0.71 19.39 -15.21
N ARG A 40 0.16 18.68 -14.20
CA ARG A 40 0.70 18.70 -12.84
C ARG A 40 2.08 18.04 -12.78
N VAL A 41 2.31 16.92 -13.43
CA VAL A 41 3.66 16.30 -13.52
C VAL A 41 4.66 17.25 -14.15
N GLY A 42 4.23 18.06 -15.14
CA GLY A 42 5.09 19.05 -15.81
C GLY A 42 5.56 20.20 -14.90
N VAL A 43 4.87 20.47 -13.79
CA VAL A 43 5.24 21.55 -12.86
C VAL A 43 5.76 21.05 -11.51
N LEU A 44 5.47 19.81 -11.13
CA LEU A 44 5.96 19.18 -9.91
C LEU A 44 7.40 18.67 -10.12
N THR A 45 8.10 18.46 -9.02
CA THR A 45 9.46 17.91 -9.02
C THR A 45 9.51 16.61 -8.24
N VAL A 46 10.44 15.71 -8.60
CA VAL A 46 10.74 14.55 -7.76
C VAL A 46 11.24 15.05 -6.41
N PRO A 47 10.62 14.65 -5.31
CA PRO A 47 11.02 15.12 -3.98
C PRO A 47 12.43 14.62 -3.61
N THR A 48 13.04 15.34 -2.70
CA THR A 48 14.40 15.10 -2.20
C THR A 48 14.36 15.00 -0.67
N ILE A 49 15.48 14.62 -0.07
CA ILE A 49 15.65 14.61 1.39
C ILE A 49 15.53 16.01 2.04
N ARG A 50 15.39 17.09 1.26
CA ARG A 50 15.11 18.45 1.76
C ARG A 50 13.63 18.70 1.98
N ASP A 51 12.79 17.90 1.33
CA ASP A 51 11.34 17.94 1.51
C ASP A 51 10.99 17.16 2.78
N GLU A 52 10.25 17.78 3.69
CA GLU A 52 10.01 17.24 5.05
C GLU A 52 9.45 15.81 5.02
N GLU A 53 8.47 15.56 4.15
CA GLU A 53 7.82 14.25 4.03
C GLU A 53 8.71 13.19 3.35
N TRP A 54 9.87 13.59 2.80
CA TRP A 54 10.85 12.71 2.13
C TRP A 54 12.22 12.73 2.79
N ARG A 55 12.34 13.37 3.95
CA ARG A 55 13.61 13.60 4.64
C ARG A 55 14.46 12.35 4.83
N PHE A 56 13.83 11.20 5.04
CA PHE A 56 14.49 9.93 5.29
C PHE A 56 14.54 9.00 4.07
N THR A 57 14.02 9.45 2.91
CA THR A 57 13.90 8.63 1.71
C THR A 57 14.56 9.29 0.52
N ASP A 58 15.80 8.88 0.24
CA ASP A 58 16.55 9.37 -0.92
C ASP A 58 16.11 8.64 -2.20
N LEU A 59 15.47 9.38 -3.10
CA LEU A 59 15.03 8.89 -4.41
C LEU A 59 16.07 8.98 -5.51
N SER A 60 17.30 9.42 -5.20
CA SER A 60 18.37 9.51 -6.20
C SER A 60 18.69 8.17 -6.90
N PRO A 61 18.52 6.99 -6.28
CA PRO A 61 18.67 5.72 -7.00
C PRO A 61 17.57 5.48 -8.05
N LEU A 62 16.34 5.94 -7.80
CA LEU A 62 15.21 5.84 -8.73
C LEU A 62 15.45 6.71 -9.97
N THR A 63 15.84 7.97 -9.77
CA THR A 63 16.00 8.93 -10.87
C THR A 63 17.20 8.65 -11.79
N LYS A 64 18.08 7.73 -11.41
CA LYS A 64 19.23 7.27 -12.23
C LYS A 64 18.87 6.15 -13.21
N VAL A 65 17.66 5.61 -13.11
CA VAL A 65 17.20 4.50 -13.96
C VAL A 65 16.13 5.01 -14.92
N THR A 66 16.28 4.68 -16.20
CA THR A 66 15.25 4.98 -17.20
C THR A 66 14.25 3.84 -17.21
N PHE A 67 12.97 4.16 -16.98
CA PHE A 67 11.87 3.22 -17.05
C PHE A 67 10.98 3.50 -18.24
N GLN A 68 10.34 2.46 -18.76
CA GLN A 68 9.36 2.55 -19.84
C GLN A 68 8.09 1.78 -19.43
N PRO A 69 6.88 2.32 -19.68
CA PRO A 69 5.67 1.56 -19.48
C PRO A 69 5.67 0.31 -20.37
N ALA A 70 5.25 -0.81 -19.80
CA ALA A 70 5.05 -2.02 -20.59
C ALA A 70 3.95 -1.78 -21.64
N ARG A 71 4.20 -2.20 -22.90
CA ARG A 71 3.24 -2.02 -23.99
C ARG A 71 2.38 -3.26 -24.20
N THR A 72 2.92 -4.40 -23.85
CA THR A 72 2.26 -5.71 -23.95
C THR A 72 2.57 -6.50 -22.68
N PRO A 73 1.60 -7.23 -22.11
CA PRO A 73 1.88 -8.10 -20.98
C PRO A 73 2.78 -9.26 -21.41
N ALA A 74 3.59 -9.76 -20.52
CA ALA A 74 4.27 -11.03 -20.75
C ALA A 74 3.25 -12.16 -20.86
N CYS A 75 3.50 -13.11 -21.74
CA CYS A 75 2.65 -14.29 -21.90
C CYS A 75 2.94 -15.27 -20.75
N LEU A 76 2.14 -15.20 -19.68
CA LEU A 76 2.19 -16.09 -18.53
C LEU A 76 1.16 -17.21 -18.67
N LYS A 77 1.48 -18.38 -18.12
CA LYS A 77 0.53 -19.50 -17.98
C LYS A 77 -0.04 -19.50 -16.56
N SER A 78 -1.20 -20.10 -16.35
CA SER A 78 -1.82 -20.24 -15.03
C SER A 78 -0.87 -20.85 -14.00
N ALA A 79 -0.04 -21.82 -14.39
CA ALA A 79 0.95 -22.43 -13.51
C ALA A 79 2.03 -21.46 -13.00
N ASP A 80 2.37 -20.41 -13.77
CA ASP A 80 3.37 -19.40 -13.35
C ASP A 80 2.88 -18.54 -12.20
N VAL A 81 1.57 -18.41 -12.04
CA VAL A 81 0.91 -17.53 -11.07
C VAL A 81 0.21 -18.28 -9.93
N GLU A 82 0.05 -19.61 -10.05
CA GLU A 82 -0.68 -20.45 -9.09
C GLU A 82 -0.17 -20.30 -7.65
N ARG A 83 1.15 -20.17 -7.47
CA ARG A 83 1.78 -19.99 -6.15
C ARG A 83 1.39 -18.68 -5.43
N PHE A 84 0.76 -17.76 -6.12
CA PHE A 84 0.29 -16.50 -5.56
C PHE A 84 -1.22 -16.51 -5.28
N HIS A 85 -1.91 -17.61 -5.60
CA HIS A 85 -3.33 -17.70 -5.38
C HIS A 85 -3.68 -17.73 -3.89
N ILE A 86 -4.70 -16.98 -3.55
CA ILE A 86 -5.36 -17.03 -2.24
C ILE A 86 -6.48 -18.05 -2.35
N GLU A 87 -6.40 -19.11 -1.54
CA GLU A 87 -7.32 -20.27 -1.62
C GLU A 87 -8.78 -19.86 -1.42
N GLU A 88 -9.03 -18.91 -0.51
CA GLU A 88 -10.38 -18.43 -0.19
C GLU A 88 -10.97 -17.49 -1.25
N ALA A 89 -10.13 -16.96 -2.15
CA ALA A 89 -10.56 -15.97 -3.14
C ALA A 89 -11.16 -16.65 -4.38
N THR A 90 -12.47 -16.55 -4.54
CA THR A 90 -13.19 -17.01 -5.75
C THR A 90 -13.11 -15.98 -6.89
N THR A 91 -12.87 -14.73 -6.55
CA THR A 91 -12.67 -13.63 -7.49
C THR A 91 -11.23 -13.12 -7.42
N ARG A 92 -10.57 -13.12 -8.58
CA ARG A 92 -9.21 -12.62 -8.74
C ARG A 92 -9.07 -11.85 -10.03
N LEU A 93 -8.57 -10.61 -9.96
CA LEU A 93 -8.09 -9.85 -11.11
C LEU A 93 -6.57 -9.89 -11.14
N VAL A 94 -6.01 -10.23 -12.28
CA VAL A 94 -4.56 -10.28 -12.51
C VAL A 94 -4.14 -9.20 -13.48
N PHE A 95 -3.10 -8.45 -13.09
CA PHE A 95 -2.46 -7.45 -13.94
C PHE A 95 -0.98 -7.82 -14.09
N VAL A 96 -0.52 -7.94 -15.31
CA VAL A 96 0.88 -8.23 -15.65
C VAL A 96 1.53 -6.96 -16.20
N ASP A 97 2.55 -6.47 -15.50
CA ASP A 97 3.24 -5.20 -15.82
C ASP A 97 2.27 -4.01 -15.96
N GLY A 98 1.19 -4.00 -15.15
CA GLY A 98 0.16 -2.97 -15.15
C GLY A 98 -0.95 -3.15 -16.21
N ILE A 99 -0.95 -4.25 -16.96
CA ILE A 99 -1.95 -4.56 -18.01
C ILE A 99 -2.83 -5.71 -17.53
N TYR A 100 -4.15 -5.57 -17.66
CA TYR A 100 -5.11 -6.60 -17.27
C TYR A 100 -4.92 -7.88 -18.10
N ALA A 101 -4.88 -9.03 -17.41
CA ALA A 101 -4.70 -10.36 -17.99
C ALA A 101 -5.96 -11.21 -17.74
N PRO A 102 -6.96 -11.15 -18.64
CA PRO A 102 -8.23 -11.85 -18.45
C PRO A 102 -8.08 -13.37 -18.38
N GLU A 103 -7.12 -13.95 -19.09
CA GLU A 103 -6.84 -15.38 -19.11
C GLU A 103 -6.27 -15.93 -17.78
N LEU A 104 -5.72 -15.06 -16.95
CA LEU A 104 -5.21 -15.38 -15.60
C LEU A 104 -6.21 -14.98 -14.50
N SER A 105 -7.25 -14.24 -14.86
CA SER A 105 -8.25 -13.71 -13.96
C SER A 105 -9.45 -14.65 -13.82
N SER A 106 -10.12 -14.58 -12.69
CA SER A 106 -11.39 -15.27 -12.44
C SER A 106 -12.34 -14.31 -11.70
N VAL A 107 -13.56 -14.18 -12.20
CA VAL A 107 -14.58 -13.35 -11.55
C VAL A 107 -15.79 -14.22 -11.26
N ALA A 108 -16.04 -14.48 -9.97
CA ALA A 108 -17.24 -15.19 -9.54
C ALA A 108 -18.49 -14.36 -9.85
N ARG A 109 -19.52 -15.00 -10.33
CA ARG A 109 -20.80 -14.35 -10.64
C ARG A 109 -21.76 -14.31 -9.47
N ASP A 110 -21.39 -14.98 -8.38
CA ASP A 110 -22.23 -15.20 -7.21
C ASP A 110 -21.82 -14.22 -6.10
N GLY A 111 -22.76 -13.53 -5.51
CA GLY A 111 -22.52 -12.70 -4.32
C GLY A 111 -22.76 -11.20 -4.48
N GLY A 112 -23.24 -10.75 -5.61
CA GLY A 112 -23.70 -9.36 -5.77
C GLY A 112 -22.59 -8.30 -5.82
N VAL A 113 -21.31 -8.69 -5.66
CA VAL A 113 -20.16 -7.76 -5.78
C VAL A 113 -19.77 -7.61 -7.24
N ALA A 114 -19.71 -6.38 -7.73
CA ALA A 114 -19.22 -6.11 -9.07
C ALA A 114 -17.69 -5.95 -9.04
N VAL A 115 -16.98 -6.84 -9.73
CA VAL A 115 -15.53 -6.79 -9.87
C VAL A 115 -15.18 -6.81 -11.36
N ALA A 116 -14.43 -5.82 -11.81
CA ALA A 116 -14.03 -5.68 -13.20
C ALA A 116 -12.72 -4.89 -13.31
N ASN A 117 -12.08 -4.94 -14.47
CA ASN A 117 -11.07 -3.93 -14.77
C ASN A 117 -11.75 -2.62 -15.19
N LEU A 118 -11.14 -1.49 -14.85
CA LEU A 118 -11.72 -0.14 -15.04
C LEU A 118 -12.10 0.15 -16.50
N SER A 119 -11.28 -0.30 -17.45
CA SER A 119 -11.55 -0.06 -18.87
C SER A 119 -12.77 -0.84 -19.39
N ALA A 120 -13.12 -1.98 -18.77
CA ALA A 120 -14.28 -2.80 -19.13
C ALA A 120 -15.51 -2.54 -18.26
N ALA A 121 -15.39 -1.72 -17.20
CA ALA A 121 -16.47 -1.48 -16.23
C ALA A 121 -17.75 -0.85 -16.85
N GLY A 122 -17.65 -0.32 -18.06
CA GLY A 122 -18.75 0.03 -18.93
C GLY A 122 -19.73 1.06 -18.36
N ALA A 123 -20.85 1.25 -19.09
CA ALA A 123 -21.88 2.26 -18.73
C ALA A 123 -22.58 1.95 -17.38
N GLY A 124 -22.59 0.70 -16.92
CA GLY A 124 -23.29 0.29 -15.70
C GLY A 124 -22.69 0.88 -14.40
N HIS A 125 -21.40 1.20 -14.41
CA HIS A 125 -20.71 1.76 -13.24
C HIS A 125 -20.11 3.16 -13.49
N ALA A 126 -20.39 3.77 -14.65
CA ALA A 126 -19.79 5.04 -15.05
C ALA A 126 -20.01 6.16 -14.02
N ALA A 127 -21.22 6.29 -13.49
CA ALA A 127 -21.53 7.30 -12.47
C ALA A 127 -20.79 7.06 -11.15
N ALA A 128 -20.68 5.80 -10.71
CA ALA A 128 -19.94 5.45 -9.49
C ALA A 128 -18.43 5.71 -9.67
N ILE A 129 -17.88 5.36 -10.83
CA ILE A 129 -16.48 5.65 -11.15
C ILE A 129 -16.23 7.16 -11.15
N GLU A 130 -17.07 7.95 -11.82
CA GLU A 130 -16.92 9.40 -11.92
C GLU A 130 -17.01 10.12 -10.57
N SER A 131 -17.83 9.60 -9.65
CA SER A 131 -18.00 10.21 -8.32
C SER A 131 -16.82 9.90 -7.37
N HIS A 132 -15.99 8.91 -7.65
CA HIS A 132 -14.95 8.48 -6.74
C HIS A 132 -13.54 8.47 -7.33
N LEU A 133 -13.35 8.09 -8.61
CA LEU A 133 -12.02 7.97 -9.21
C LEU A 133 -11.36 9.33 -9.40
N GLY A 134 -10.15 9.50 -8.84
CA GLY A 134 -9.41 10.76 -8.84
C GLY A 134 -9.98 11.80 -7.86
N ARG A 135 -10.82 11.38 -6.90
CA ARG A 135 -11.46 12.27 -5.93
C ARG A 135 -10.87 12.16 -4.53
N HIS A 136 -10.23 11.06 -4.21
CA HIS A 136 -9.70 10.80 -2.87
C HIS A 136 -8.18 10.91 -2.83
N VAL A 137 -7.47 10.45 -3.85
CA VAL A 137 -6.01 10.62 -3.95
C VAL A 137 -5.69 12.04 -4.42
N GLU A 138 -5.01 12.81 -3.56
CA GLU A 138 -4.54 14.16 -3.90
C GLU A 138 -3.33 14.10 -4.85
N PHE A 139 -3.58 14.33 -6.12
CA PHE A 139 -2.54 14.29 -7.16
C PHE A 139 -1.96 15.67 -7.52
N ARG A 140 -2.58 16.76 -7.08
CA ARG A 140 -2.14 18.11 -7.46
C ARG A 140 -0.86 18.54 -6.77
N GLU A 141 -0.56 17.93 -5.61
CA GLU A 141 0.61 18.24 -4.79
C GLU A 141 1.62 17.08 -4.72
N SER A 142 1.24 15.87 -5.14
CA SER A 142 2.08 14.68 -5.13
C SER A 142 2.46 14.24 -6.54
N VAL A 143 3.75 14.30 -6.87
CA VAL A 143 4.25 13.95 -8.22
C VAL A 143 3.97 12.47 -8.57
N PHE A 144 4.06 11.56 -7.61
CA PHE A 144 3.79 10.15 -7.87
C PHE A 144 2.30 9.85 -7.99
N ALA A 145 1.45 10.55 -7.25
CA ALA A 145 0.00 10.49 -7.44
C ALA A 145 -0.39 11.10 -8.79
N ALA A 146 0.24 12.21 -9.19
CA ALA A 146 0.06 12.82 -10.51
C ALA A 146 0.49 11.88 -11.63
N LEU A 147 1.68 11.25 -11.52
CA LEU A 147 2.15 10.25 -12.47
C LEU A 147 1.17 9.07 -12.60
N ASN A 148 0.74 8.47 -11.48
CA ASN A 148 -0.24 7.39 -11.51
C ASN A 148 -1.54 7.81 -12.20
N THR A 149 -2.02 9.04 -11.95
CA THR A 149 -3.24 9.57 -12.57
C THR A 149 -3.03 9.91 -14.06
N ALA A 150 -1.88 10.44 -14.44
CA ALA A 150 -1.53 10.70 -15.84
C ALA A 150 -1.46 9.41 -16.68
N PHE A 151 -0.97 8.32 -16.08
CA PHE A 151 -0.87 7.00 -16.70
C PHE A 151 -2.09 6.11 -16.46
N LEU A 152 -3.15 6.62 -15.87
CA LEU A 152 -4.38 5.88 -15.57
C LEU A 152 -5.06 5.42 -16.87
N HIS A 153 -4.79 4.18 -17.27
CA HIS A 153 -5.39 3.55 -18.45
C HIS A 153 -6.36 2.46 -18.03
N ASP A 154 -5.95 1.62 -17.12
CA ASP A 154 -6.74 0.53 -16.58
C ASP A 154 -6.45 0.35 -15.10
N GLY A 155 -7.16 -0.56 -14.46
CA GLY A 155 -7.01 -0.85 -13.04
C GLY A 155 -8.14 -1.74 -12.54
N ALA A 156 -8.17 -2.00 -11.25
CA ALA A 156 -9.21 -2.79 -10.63
C ALA A 156 -10.38 -1.91 -10.14
N LEU A 157 -11.59 -2.35 -10.42
CA LEU A 157 -12.82 -1.81 -9.85
C LEU A 157 -13.50 -2.87 -9.00
N VAL A 158 -13.84 -2.51 -7.77
CA VAL A 158 -14.65 -3.32 -6.87
C VAL A 158 -15.81 -2.46 -6.35
N VAL A 159 -17.05 -2.85 -6.64
CA VAL A 159 -18.24 -2.17 -6.13
C VAL A 159 -19.06 -3.17 -5.35
N VAL A 160 -19.26 -2.89 -4.07
CA VAL A 160 -20.07 -3.71 -3.16
C VAL A 160 -21.38 -2.97 -2.91
N PRO A 161 -22.49 -3.45 -3.45
CA PRO A 161 -23.78 -2.78 -3.31
C PRO A 161 -24.26 -2.69 -1.86
N ARG A 162 -25.20 -1.81 -1.62
CA ARG A 162 -25.84 -1.60 -0.32
C ARG A 162 -26.30 -2.91 0.32
N ASP A 163 -25.96 -3.07 1.61
CA ASP A 163 -26.33 -4.21 2.46
C ASP A 163 -25.85 -5.58 1.95
N VAL A 164 -24.91 -5.62 0.99
CA VAL A 164 -24.28 -6.84 0.50
C VAL A 164 -23.04 -7.15 1.32
N SER A 165 -22.93 -8.41 1.78
CA SER A 165 -21.74 -8.96 2.42
C SER A 165 -21.06 -9.94 1.48
N ALA A 166 -19.84 -9.64 1.04
CA ALA A 166 -19.03 -10.53 0.22
C ALA A 166 -18.66 -11.78 1.02
N ALA A 167 -18.99 -12.97 0.51
CA ALA A 167 -18.72 -14.22 1.19
C ALA A 167 -17.25 -14.65 1.13
N ALA A 168 -16.50 -14.17 0.12
CA ALA A 168 -15.10 -14.49 -0.13
C ALA A 168 -14.29 -13.22 -0.38
N PRO A 169 -12.99 -13.23 -0.08
CA PRO A 169 -12.12 -12.10 -0.40
C PRO A 169 -11.98 -11.89 -1.90
N VAL A 170 -11.81 -10.63 -2.31
CA VAL A 170 -11.42 -10.24 -3.67
C VAL A 170 -9.91 -10.12 -3.72
N HIS A 171 -9.26 -10.85 -4.62
CA HIS A 171 -7.82 -10.83 -4.82
C HIS A 171 -7.43 -9.99 -6.04
N LEU A 172 -6.66 -8.93 -5.84
CA LEU A 172 -6.08 -8.07 -6.86
C LEU A 172 -4.58 -8.37 -6.92
N LEU A 173 -4.16 -9.10 -7.97
CA LEU A 173 -2.78 -9.59 -8.13
C LEU A 173 -2.05 -8.79 -9.20
N PHE A 174 -0.98 -8.10 -8.81
CA PHE A 174 -0.13 -7.29 -9.68
C PHE A 174 1.24 -7.96 -9.82
N ILE A 175 1.62 -8.33 -11.04
CA ILE A 175 2.80 -9.12 -11.34
C ILE A 175 3.78 -8.31 -12.20
N ALA A 176 5.00 -8.14 -11.72
CA ALA A 176 6.10 -7.56 -12.49
C ALA A 176 6.93 -8.66 -13.17
N THR A 177 7.12 -8.55 -14.48
CA THR A 177 7.84 -9.56 -15.28
C THR A 177 8.99 -8.98 -16.11
N GLN A 178 9.02 -7.66 -16.35
CA GLN A 178 9.94 -7.04 -17.30
C GLN A 178 10.95 -6.14 -16.60
N LYS A 179 12.23 -6.32 -16.93
CA LYS A 179 13.31 -5.40 -16.54
C LYS A 179 13.07 -4.02 -17.13
N GLY A 180 13.29 -2.98 -16.33
CA GLY A 180 13.16 -1.59 -16.77
C GLY A 180 11.72 -1.14 -17.06
N ALA A 181 10.73 -1.99 -16.76
CA ALA A 181 9.33 -1.61 -16.90
C ALA A 181 8.90 -0.64 -15.79
N ALA A 182 8.00 0.28 -16.14
CA ALA A 182 7.20 1.05 -15.18
C ALA A 182 5.74 0.63 -15.29
N SER A 183 5.10 0.37 -14.16
CA SER A 183 3.67 0.09 -14.08
C SER A 183 2.96 1.08 -13.16
N TYR A 184 1.71 1.40 -13.51
CA TYR A 184 0.90 2.40 -12.82
C TYR A 184 -0.47 1.82 -12.44
N PRO A 185 -0.50 0.73 -11.63
CA PRO A 185 -1.77 0.11 -11.25
C PRO A 185 -2.65 1.11 -10.48
N ARG A 186 -3.97 1.05 -10.77
CA ARG A 186 -4.99 1.83 -10.09
C ARG A 186 -6.08 0.91 -9.56
N CYS A 187 -6.49 1.11 -8.31
CA CYS A 187 -7.60 0.41 -7.69
C CYS A 187 -8.66 1.40 -7.24
N LEU A 188 -9.93 1.08 -7.49
CA LEU A 188 -11.07 1.79 -6.94
C LEU A 188 -11.98 0.78 -6.24
N LEU A 189 -12.18 0.95 -4.93
CA LEU A 189 -13.09 0.18 -4.12
C LEU A 189 -14.20 1.09 -3.59
N ILE A 190 -15.43 0.75 -3.93
CA ILE A 190 -16.64 1.44 -3.43
C ILE A 190 -17.44 0.43 -2.62
N ALA A 191 -17.51 0.62 -1.31
CA ALA A 191 -18.34 -0.15 -0.41
C ALA A 191 -19.56 0.70 -0.03
N GLU A 192 -20.72 0.41 -0.64
CA GLU A 192 -21.95 1.16 -0.37
C GLU A 192 -22.45 0.90 1.06
N SER A 193 -23.44 1.69 1.51
CA SER A 193 -23.92 1.65 2.90
C SER A 193 -24.31 0.24 3.35
N GLY A 194 -23.84 -0.17 4.54
CA GLY A 194 -24.13 -1.47 5.15
C GLY A 194 -23.42 -2.66 4.50
N SER A 195 -22.57 -2.43 3.51
CA SER A 195 -21.84 -3.51 2.82
C SER A 195 -20.61 -3.98 3.59
N THR A 196 -20.16 -5.21 3.29
CA THR A 196 -18.94 -5.80 3.88
C THR A 196 -18.11 -6.49 2.81
N VAL A 197 -16.80 -6.25 2.80
CA VAL A 197 -15.87 -6.89 1.87
C VAL A 197 -14.46 -7.00 2.43
N THR A 198 -13.77 -8.08 2.09
CA THR A 198 -12.31 -8.24 2.25
C THR A 198 -11.66 -8.13 0.88
N VAL A 199 -10.65 -7.28 0.75
CA VAL A 199 -9.85 -7.10 -0.48
C VAL A 199 -8.38 -7.31 -0.17
N VAL A 200 -7.70 -8.06 -1.03
CA VAL A 200 -6.26 -8.28 -0.95
C VAL A 200 -5.60 -7.70 -2.19
N GLU A 201 -4.75 -6.70 -2.01
CA GLU A 201 -3.81 -6.20 -3.02
C GLU A 201 -2.47 -6.92 -2.84
N ASP A 202 -2.02 -7.65 -3.85
CA ASP A 202 -0.79 -8.42 -3.81
C ASP A 202 0.14 -8.02 -4.96
N TYR A 203 1.30 -7.46 -4.61
CA TYR A 203 2.32 -7.00 -5.55
C TYR A 203 3.50 -7.96 -5.54
N VAL A 204 3.74 -8.64 -6.67
CA VAL A 204 4.74 -9.71 -6.77
C VAL A 204 5.65 -9.52 -7.98
N ALA A 205 6.80 -10.18 -7.97
CA ALA A 205 7.70 -10.25 -9.11
C ALA A 205 7.97 -11.71 -9.53
N LEU A 206 8.06 -11.92 -10.84
CA LEU A 206 8.53 -13.17 -11.44
C LEU A 206 9.97 -13.07 -11.93
N GLN A 207 10.65 -11.96 -11.66
CA GLN A 207 12.03 -11.69 -12.06
C GLN A 207 12.76 -10.86 -10.98
N PRO A 208 14.09 -10.98 -10.83
CA PRO A 208 14.86 -10.29 -9.79
C PRO A 208 15.36 -8.91 -10.18
N GLU A 209 15.07 -8.45 -11.40
CA GLU A 209 15.64 -7.25 -11.99
C GLU A 209 14.97 -5.95 -11.49
N THR A 210 15.53 -4.82 -11.92
CA THR A 210 15.01 -3.48 -11.59
C THR A 210 13.78 -3.14 -12.43
N TYR A 211 12.71 -2.70 -11.76
CA TYR A 211 11.48 -2.14 -12.34
C TYR A 211 10.88 -1.12 -11.39
N PHE A 212 9.85 -0.42 -11.83
CA PHE A 212 9.17 0.59 -11.04
C PHE A 212 7.66 0.35 -11.02
N THR A 213 7.09 0.24 -9.82
CA THR A 213 5.65 0.22 -9.59
C THR A 213 5.24 1.51 -8.91
N ASN A 214 4.35 2.27 -9.54
CA ASN A 214 3.72 3.45 -8.96
C ASN A 214 2.22 3.19 -8.84
N ALA A 215 1.78 2.72 -7.67
CA ALA A 215 0.41 2.28 -7.44
C ALA A 215 -0.47 3.39 -6.83
N GLY A 216 -1.77 3.36 -7.15
CA GLY A 216 -2.78 4.23 -6.56
C GLY A 216 -4.03 3.45 -6.17
N THR A 217 -4.54 3.64 -4.93
CA THR A 217 -5.75 3.00 -4.45
C THR A 217 -6.69 4.03 -3.85
N GLU A 218 -7.95 4.00 -4.25
CA GLU A 218 -9.02 4.83 -3.68
C GLU A 218 -10.10 3.93 -3.10
N ILE A 219 -10.47 4.19 -1.84
CA ILE A 219 -11.46 3.39 -1.11
C ILE A 219 -12.51 4.34 -0.53
N ALA A 220 -13.77 4.15 -0.91
CA ALA A 220 -14.89 4.88 -0.38
C ALA A 220 -15.84 3.96 0.39
N LEU A 221 -16.03 4.22 1.69
CA LEU A 221 -16.98 3.52 2.53
C LEU A 221 -18.22 4.38 2.73
N GLY A 222 -19.38 3.83 2.39
CA GLY A 222 -20.68 4.37 2.75
C GLY A 222 -21.01 4.14 4.24
N ASP A 223 -22.17 4.66 4.68
CA ASP A 223 -22.60 4.53 6.08
C ASP A 223 -22.65 3.08 6.53
N ARG A 224 -22.05 2.76 7.68
CA ARG A 224 -21.98 1.41 8.27
C ARG A 224 -21.35 0.35 7.36
N ALA A 225 -20.65 0.75 6.30
CA ALA A 225 -19.88 -0.19 5.49
C ALA A 225 -18.65 -0.69 6.25
N HIS A 226 -18.24 -1.92 5.99
CA HIS A 226 -17.07 -2.55 6.58
C HIS A 226 -16.12 -3.05 5.50
N VAL A 227 -14.87 -2.62 5.55
CA VAL A 227 -13.82 -3.05 4.61
C VAL A 227 -12.61 -3.56 5.37
N ASP A 228 -12.23 -4.80 5.10
CA ASP A 228 -10.94 -5.37 5.46
C ASP A 228 -10.01 -5.30 4.24
N HIS A 229 -8.94 -4.51 4.32
CA HIS A 229 -8.01 -4.26 3.23
C HIS A 229 -6.61 -4.78 3.57
N MET A 230 -6.20 -5.85 2.90
CA MET A 230 -4.85 -6.41 3.03
C MET A 230 -3.99 -5.95 1.87
N ARG A 231 -2.82 -5.42 2.15
CA ARG A 231 -1.84 -5.06 1.12
C ARG A 231 -0.53 -5.77 1.37
N VAL A 232 -0.09 -6.59 0.42
CA VAL A 232 1.18 -7.31 0.50
C VAL A 232 2.10 -6.85 -0.62
N GLN A 233 3.27 -6.34 -0.26
CA GLN A 233 4.29 -5.90 -1.21
C GLN A 233 5.51 -6.82 -1.07
N ARG A 234 5.77 -7.62 -2.09
CA ARG A 234 6.84 -8.61 -2.18
C ARG A 234 7.58 -8.54 -3.51
N ASP A 235 7.90 -7.32 -3.87
CA ASP A 235 8.70 -7.00 -5.05
C ASP A 235 10.13 -7.54 -4.96
N SER A 236 10.83 -7.58 -6.10
CA SER A 236 12.25 -7.93 -6.10
C SER A 236 13.09 -6.93 -5.29
N GLY A 237 14.19 -7.38 -4.67
CA GLY A 237 15.10 -6.51 -3.92
C GLY A 237 15.77 -5.41 -4.75
N GLN A 238 15.57 -5.36 -6.06
CA GLN A 238 16.05 -4.32 -6.96
C GLN A 238 14.95 -3.37 -7.45
N ALA A 239 13.70 -3.63 -7.11
CA ALA A 239 12.56 -2.84 -7.53
C ALA A 239 12.42 -1.50 -6.79
N PHE A 240 11.68 -0.60 -7.41
CA PHE A 240 11.17 0.60 -6.77
C PHE A 240 9.64 0.51 -6.70
N HIS A 241 9.08 0.77 -5.54
CA HIS A 241 7.64 0.71 -5.31
C HIS A 241 7.17 1.96 -4.56
N ILE A 242 6.37 2.80 -5.20
CA ILE A 242 5.78 3.99 -4.58
C ILE A 242 4.26 3.90 -4.73
N ALA A 243 3.56 3.83 -3.60
CA ALA A 243 2.12 3.64 -3.58
C ALA A 243 1.40 4.70 -2.74
N ASN A 244 0.25 5.16 -3.24
CA ASN A 244 -0.65 6.06 -2.53
C ASN A 244 -1.99 5.36 -2.33
N CYS A 245 -2.52 5.42 -1.11
CA CYS A 245 -3.86 4.92 -0.80
C CYS A 245 -4.64 6.02 -0.07
N ALA A 246 -5.85 6.28 -0.54
CA ALA A 246 -6.75 7.25 0.08
C ALA A 246 -8.08 6.60 0.42
N VAL A 247 -8.52 6.76 1.67
CA VAL A 247 -9.72 6.14 2.23
C VAL A 247 -10.65 7.22 2.77
N SER A 248 -11.91 7.16 2.36
CA SER A 248 -12.97 8.05 2.85
C SER A 248 -13.98 7.25 3.66
N LEU A 249 -14.23 7.66 4.91
CA LEU A 249 -15.09 6.97 5.86
C LEU A 249 -16.36 7.78 6.14
N ALA A 250 -17.52 7.23 5.74
CA ALA A 250 -18.82 7.80 6.07
C ALA A 250 -19.30 7.42 7.48
N ASN A 251 -20.54 7.73 7.83
CA ASN A 251 -21.08 7.56 9.18
C ASN A 251 -21.00 6.12 9.67
N ALA A 252 -20.44 5.93 10.86
CA ALA A 252 -20.29 4.63 11.53
C ALA A 252 -19.67 3.52 10.65
N SER A 253 -18.91 3.89 9.62
CA SER A 253 -18.18 2.93 8.79
C SER A 253 -16.93 2.42 9.50
N CYS A 254 -16.47 1.22 9.12
CA CYS A 254 -15.32 0.57 9.72
C CYS A 254 -14.31 0.14 8.64
N TYR A 255 -13.10 0.65 8.73
CA TYR A 255 -11.98 0.28 7.87
C TYR A 255 -10.88 -0.40 8.66
N ARG A 256 -10.52 -1.61 8.27
CA ARG A 256 -9.35 -2.32 8.82
C ARG A 256 -8.34 -2.55 7.71
N SER A 257 -7.09 -2.20 7.96
CA SER A 257 -6.02 -2.41 7.01
C SER A 257 -4.83 -3.11 7.66
N VAL A 258 -4.29 -4.10 6.94
CA VAL A 258 -2.99 -4.71 7.26
C VAL A 258 -2.09 -4.55 6.04
N SER A 259 -1.00 -3.80 6.18
CA SER A 259 0.01 -3.66 5.13
C SER A 259 1.29 -4.41 5.50
N VAL A 260 1.80 -5.25 4.59
CA VAL A 260 3.04 -6.00 4.78
C VAL A 260 4.02 -5.68 3.65
N ALA A 261 5.22 -5.18 4.02
CA ALA A 261 6.30 -4.86 3.09
C ALA A 261 7.47 -5.82 3.31
N LEU A 262 7.79 -6.63 2.29
CA LEU A 262 8.82 -7.68 2.33
C LEU A 262 9.92 -7.50 1.28
N GLY A 263 9.77 -6.57 0.35
CA GLY A 263 10.63 -6.42 -0.80
C GLY A 263 10.92 -4.99 -1.20
N ALA A 264 11.41 -4.83 -2.43
CA ALA A 264 11.90 -3.64 -3.10
C ALA A 264 13.24 -3.10 -2.53
N ARG A 265 13.99 -2.47 -3.41
CA ARG A 265 15.16 -1.66 -3.04
C ARG A 265 14.74 -0.41 -2.29
N ILE A 266 13.68 0.24 -2.78
CA ILE A 266 13.00 1.35 -2.12
C ILE A 266 11.51 1.11 -2.24
N SER A 267 10.81 1.00 -1.11
CA SER A 267 9.35 1.01 -1.06
C SER A 267 8.86 2.21 -0.26
N ARG A 268 7.87 2.91 -0.81
CA ARG A 268 7.14 3.97 -0.11
C ARG A 268 5.65 3.69 -0.18
N TYR A 269 4.98 3.76 0.97
CA TYR A 269 3.52 3.63 1.07
C TYR A 269 2.94 4.81 1.84
N ASP A 270 2.15 5.61 1.16
CA ASP A 270 1.40 6.75 1.74
C ASP A 270 -0.08 6.35 1.87
N LEU A 271 -0.57 6.24 3.10
CA LEU A 271 -1.96 5.92 3.43
C LEU A 271 -2.64 7.12 4.11
N ASN A 272 -3.67 7.66 3.46
CA ASN A 272 -4.47 8.75 3.98
C ASN A 272 -5.89 8.28 4.28
N VAL A 273 -6.36 8.46 5.51
CA VAL A 273 -7.71 8.08 5.94
C VAL A 273 -8.43 9.31 6.46
N LEU A 274 -9.55 9.64 5.84
CA LEU A 274 -10.39 10.78 6.20
C LEU A 274 -11.72 10.31 6.80
N HIS A 275 -11.97 10.67 8.04
CA HIS A 275 -13.26 10.50 8.72
C HIS A 275 -14.20 11.64 8.31
N THR A 276 -15.00 11.43 7.28
CA THR A 276 -15.89 12.46 6.71
C THR A 276 -17.20 12.64 7.47
N ALA A 277 -17.55 11.67 8.33
CA ALA A 277 -18.77 11.66 9.11
C ALA A 277 -18.56 11.12 10.53
N GLU A 278 -19.61 11.17 11.36
CA GLU A 278 -19.57 10.83 12.77
C GLU A 278 -19.41 9.31 12.99
N GLY A 279 -18.69 8.93 14.07
CA GLY A 279 -18.62 7.57 14.57
C GLY A 279 -17.83 6.59 13.66
N ALA A 280 -17.09 7.10 12.67
CA ALA A 280 -16.27 6.25 11.82
C ALA A 280 -15.09 5.66 12.61
N GLU A 281 -14.73 4.41 12.28
CA GLU A 281 -13.65 3.68 12.94
C GLU A 281 -12.62 3.21 11.93
N CYS A 282 -11.33 3.30 12.29
CA CYS A 282 -10.27 2.64 11.52
C CYS A 282 -9.24 1.94 12.40
N THR A 283 -8.78 0.78 11.93
CA THR A 283 -7.61 0.06 12.48
C THR A 283 -6.59 -0.10 11.36
N ILE A 284 -5.39 0.43 11.59
CA ILE A 284 -4.32 0.42 10.58
C ILE A 284 -3.11 -0.27 11.17
N ASP A 285 -2.82 -1.45 10.66
CA ASP A 285 -1.70 -2.26 11.07
C ASP A 285 -0.66 -2.39 9.95
N GLY A 286 0.62 -2.43 10.30
CA GLY A 286 1.69 -2.54 9.34
C GLY A 286 2.86 -3.38 9.82
N LEU A 287 3.46 -4.13 8.92
CA LEU A 287 4.70 -4.87 9.14
C LEU A 287 5.67 -4.60 7.98
N ALA A 288 6.83 -4.04 8.30
CA ALA A 288 7.97 -4.02 7.38
C ALA A 288 9.01 -5.04 7.85
N LEU A 289 9.33 -6.01 7.00
CA LEU A 289 10.42 -6.98 7.23
C LEU A 289 11.42 -6.86 6.09
N ILE A 290 12.52 -6.20 6.35
CA ILE A 290 13.53 -5.82 5.35
C ILE A 290 14.93 -6.14 5.80
N GLY A 291 15.81 -6.33 4.82
CA GLY A 291 17.21 -6.69 5.04
C GLY A 291 18.14 -6.08 3.99
N GLU A 292 19.38 -6.55 3.95
CA GLU A 292 20.40 -6.08 3.00
C GLU A 292 20.60 -4.56 3.03
N ARG A 293 20.17 -3.85 1.98
CA ARG A 293 20.23 -2.37 1.83
C ARG A 293 18.87 -1.81 1.39
N GLN A 294 17.81 -2.51 1.72
CA GLN A 294 16.46 -2.09 1.38
C GLN A 294 16.04 -0.88 2.21
N LEU A 295 15.18 -0.06 1.64
CA LEU A 295 14.49 1.02 2.34
C LEU A 295 12.98 0.78 2.25
N ALA A 296 12.32 0.70 3.41
CA ALA A 296 10.86 0.67 3.50
C ALA A 296 10.38 1.88 4.29
N ASP A 297 9.58 2.72 3.64
CA ASP A 297 9.06 3.96 4.18
C ASP A 297 7.53 3.92 4.18
N THR A 298 6.92 3.98 5.36
CA THR A 298 5.47 3.99 5.52
C THR A 298 5.04 5.31 6.15
N HIS A 299 4.21 6.05 5.43
CA HIS A 299 3.54 7.24 5.92
C HIS A 299 2.04 6.99 6.07
N THR A 300 1.49 7.42 7.18
CA THR A 300 0.06 7.36 7.42
C THR A 300 -0.45 8.71 7.91
N CYS A 301 -1.59 9.14 7.39
CA CYS A 301 -2.30 10.31 7.88
C CYS A 301 -3.74 9.91 8.18
N ILE A 302 -4.16 10.03 9.45
CA ILE A 302 -5.53 9.81 9.89
C ILE A 302 -6.12 11.15 10.26
N ASP A 303 -7.08 11.62 9.47
CA ASP A 303 -7.72 12.93 9.65
C ASP A 303 -9.15 12.75 10.21
N HIS A 304 -9.30 13.03 11.49
CA HIS A 304 -10.59 13.05 12.18
C HIS A 304 -11.25 14.42 11.96
N ALA A 305 -12.19 14.49 11.02
CA ALA A 305 -12.88 15.72 10.70
C ALA A 305 -14.25 15.85 11.38
N LYS A 306 -14.76 14.77 12.02
CA LYS A 306 -16.10 14.69 12.65
C LYS A 306 -16.04 14.00 14.00
N PRO A 307 -17.08 14.22 14.88
CA PRO A 307 -17.07 13.70 16.24
C PRO A 307 -17.09 12.16 16.33
N HIS A 308 -16.75 11.67 17.51
CA HIS A 308 -16.81 10.25 17.91
C HIS A 308 -15.98 9.30 17.04
N GLY A 309 -14.97 9.82 16.30
CA GLY A 309 -14.07 8.99 15.51
C GLY A 309 -13.15 8.13 16.38
N VAL A 310 -12.91 6.88 15.95
CA VAL A 310 -11.98 5.96 16.62
C VAL A 310 -10.91 5.54 15.64
N SER A 311 -9.63 5.64 16.07
CA SER A 311 -8.52 5.08 15.30
C SER A 311 -7.53 4.32 16.16
N ARG A 312 -7.05 3.19 15.66
CA ARG A 312 -6.01 2.36 16.27
C ARG A 312 -4.97 2.05 15.23
N GLN A 313 -3.71 2.27 15.58
CA GLN A 313 -2.60 1.98 14.68
C GLN A 313 -1.48 1.25 15.39
N LEU A 314 -1.03 0.15 14.79
CA LEU A 314 0.20 -0.54 15.19
C LEU A 314 1.08 -0.76 13.97
N HIS A 315 2.26 -0.15 13.95
CA HIS A 315 3.26 -0.40 12.92
C HIS A 315 4.49 -1.07 13.52
N LYS A 316 4.94 -2.15 12.89
CA LYS A 316 6.14 -2.88 13.31
C LYS A 316 7.17 -2.94 12.19
N CYS A 317 8.43 -2.70 12.54
CA CYS A 317 9.54 -2.89 11.61
C CYS A 317 10.51 -3.93 12.17
N ILE A 318 10.90 -4.88 11.34
CA ILE A 318 11.97 -5.85 11.60
C ILE A 318 13.05 -5.56 10.55
N VAL A 319 14.22 -5.10 11.02
CA VAL A 319 15.24 -4.53 10.14
C VAL A 319 16.57 -5.22 10.35
N GLY A 320 17.07 -5.88 9.31
CA GLY A 320 18.36 -6.57 9.29
C GLY A 320 19.35 -5.96 8.29
N GLY A 321 20.54 -6.57 8.21
CA GLY A 321 21.58 -6.11 7.29
C GLY A 321 22.02 -4.67 7.53
N ALA A 322 21.95 -3.84 6.49
CA ALA A 322 22.13 -2.39 6.51
C ALA A 322 20.88 -1.71 5.92
N ALA A 323 19.72 -2.29 6.18
CA ALA A 323 18.44 -1.77 5.73
C ALA A 323 17.98 -0.61 6.60
N HIS A 324 17.08 0.19 6.03
CA HIS A 324 16.53 1.37 6.67
C HIS A 324 15.00 1.32 6.61
N ALA A 325 14.33 1.33 7.76
CA ALA A 325 12.88 1.49 7.84
C ALA A 325 12.50 2.89 8.32
N VAL A 326 11.44 3.42 7.75
CA VAL A 326 10.86 4.71 8.14
C VAL A 326 9.38 4.50 8.45
N PHE A 327 8.93 5.01 9.57
CA PHE A 327 7.52 5.13 9.89
C PHE A 327 7.20 6.57 10.28
N ASN A 328 6.37 7.23 9.50
CA ASN A 328 5.81 8.54 9.79
C ASN A 328 4.29 8.42 9.93
N GLY A 329 3.79 8.56 11.14
CA GLY A 329 2.37 8.47 11.43
C GLY A 329 1.83 9.80 11.92
N LYS A 330 0.90 10.40 11.17
CA LYS A 330 0.24 11.65 11.52
C LYS A 330 -1.22 11.40 11.90
N ILE A 331 -1.66 11.97 13.00
CA ILE A 331 -3.07 12.01 13.41
C ILE A 331 -3.45 13.48 13.50
N ILE A 332 -4.48 13.86 12.74
CA ILE A 332 -5.07 15.18 12.75
C ILE A 332 -6.46 15.07 13.40
N VAL A 333 -6.72 15.89 14.42
CA VAL A 333 -8.04 15.99 15.06
C VAL A 333 -8.53 17.41 14.88
N ARG A 334 -9.49 17.61 13.96
CA ARG A 334 -10.02 18.93 13.63
C ARG A 334 -10.87 19.49 14.78
N PRO A 335 -11.15 20.81 14.83
CA PRO A 335 -11.86 21.43 15.96
C PRO A 335 -13.21 20.77 16.26
N ASP A 336 -13.97 20.38 15.23
CA ASP A 336 -15.28 19.74 15.38
C ASP A 336 -15.23 18.26 15.71
N ALA A 337 -14.05 17.62 15.66
CA ALA A 337 -13.88 16.19 15.89
C ALA A 337 -13.81 15.85 17.40
N GLN A 338 -14.78 16.34 18.16
CA GLN A 338 -14.88 16.10 19.60
C GLN A 338 -15.13 14.61 19.89
N ARG A 339 -14.69 14.15 21.07
CA ARG A 339 -14.77 12.75 21.55
C ARG A 339 -14.03 11.76 20.65
N THR A 340 -13.05 12.24 19.90
CA THR A 340 -12.11 11.36 19.17
C THR A 340 -11.30 10.53 20.16
N ASN A 341 -11.15 9.22 19.84
CA ASN A 341 -10.33 8.29 20.59
C ASN A 341 -9.31 7.63 19.66
N SER A 342 -8.07 8.13 19.71
CA SER A 342 -7.01 7.72 18.78
C SER A 342 -5.78 7.17 19.54
N SER A 343 -5.21 6.08 19.03
CA SER A 343 -3.93 5.57 19.53
C SER A 343 -3.05 5.09 18.39
N GLN A 344 -1.77 5.47 18.46
CA GLN A 344 -0.74 5.09 17.49
C GLN A 344 0.46 4.49 18.21
N SER A 345 0.93 3.33 17.73
CA SER A 345 2.12 2.67 18.26
C SER A 345 3.06 2.26 17.14
N SER A 346 4.34 2.60 17.26
CA SER A 346 5.41 2.10 16.40
C SER A 346 6.37 1.26 17.23
N ARG A 347 6.60 0.01 16.83
CA ARG A 347 7.53 -0.90 17.51
C ARG A 347 8.54 -1.44 16.52
N ASN A 348 9.82 -1.28 16.80
CA ASN A 348 10.86 -1.52 15.83
C ASN A 348 11.95 -2.42 16.42
N LEU A 349 12.31 -3.48 15.69
CA LEU A 349 13.29 -4.47 16.05
C LEU A 349 14.49 -4.40 15.10
N LEU A 350 15.66 -4.08 15.64
CA LEU A 350 16.93 -4.09 14.91
C LEU A 350 17.63 -5.43 15.12
N LEU A 351 17.87 -6.14 14.03
CA LEU A 351 18.55 -7.44 14.05
C LEU A 351 20.08 -7.33 13.93
N THR A 352 20.57 -6.22 13.39
CA THR A 352 22.01 -6.01 13.13
C THR A 352 22.44 -4.60 13.53
N PRO A 353 23.76 -4.36 13.81
CA PRO A 353 24.26 -3.04 14.19
C PRO A 353 24.17 -1.97 13.09
N LYS A 354 24.01 -2.36 11.81
CA LYS A 354 23.92 -1.42 10.68
C LYS A 354 22.47 -1.15 10.27
N ALA A 355 21.50 -1.88 10.86
CA ALA A 355 20.09 -1.63 10.65
C ALA A 355 19.70 -0.29 11.27
N HIS A 356 18.82 0.44 10.59
CA HIS A 356 18.39 1.76 11.03
C HIS A 356 16.88 1.90 10.94
N VAL A 357 16.29 2.66 11.88
CA VAL A 357 14.86 3.01 11.88
C VAL A 357 14.70 4.46 12.25
N ASP A 358 13.98 5.20 11.41
CA ASP A 358 13.43 6.50 11.76
C ASP A 358 11.94 6.37 12.04
N THR A 359 11.49 6.86 13.18
CA THR A 359 10.06 6.85 13.56
C THR A 359 9.64 8.24 14.00
N LYS A 360 8.61 8.79 13.32
CA LYS A 360 8.11 10.15 13.55
C LYS A 360 6.60 10.12 13.80
N PRO A 361 6.14 9.77 15.00
CA PRO A 361 4.72 9.92 15.34
C PRO A 361 4.37 11.40 15.54
N GLN A 362 3.28 11.87 14.94
CA GLN A 362 2.83 13.25 14.97
C GLN A 362 1.36 13.35 15.40
N LEU A 363 1.04 14.31 16.26
CA LEU A 363 -0.32 14.64 16.68
C LEU A 363 -0.59 16.12 16.45
N GLU A 364 -1.61 16.43 15.66
CA GLU A 364 -2.13 17.78 15.45
C GLU A 364 -3.56 17.82 15.97
N ILE A 365 -3.73 18.27 17.21
CA ILE A 365 -5.01 18.20 17.92
C ILE A 365 -5.56 19.61 18.11
N PHE A 366 -6.73 19.86 17.53
CA PHE A 366 -7.42 21.13 17.59
C PHE A 366 -8.77 21.06 18.34
N ALA A 367 -9.15 19.88 18.87
CA ALA A 367 -10.34 19.64 19.67
C ALA A 367 -9.97 19.44 21.14
N ASP A 368 -10.87 19.77 22.07
CA ASP A 368 -10.61 19.80 23.53
C ASP A 368 -10.99 18.47 24.22
N ASP A 369 -12.15 17.88 23.88
CA ASP A 369 -12.64 16.64 24.51
C ASP A 369 -12.22 15.42 23.68
N VAL A 370 -10.96 15.02 23.81
CA VAL A 370 -10.39 13.90 23.04
C VAL A 370 -9.46 13.02 23.89
N LYS A 371 -9.24 11.79 23.44
CA LYS A 371 -8.25 10.85 23.97
C LYS A 371 -7.30 10.45 22.87
N CYS A 372 -6.13 11.06 22.83
CA CYS A 372 -5.13 10.78 21.80
C CYS A 372 -3.80 10.40 22.45
N ALA A 373 -3.20 9.32 22.00
CA ALA A 373 -1.91 8.86 22.47
C ALA A 373 -1.05 8.32 21.33
N HIS A 374 0.24 8.52 21.41
CA HIS A 374 1.19 7.85 20.53
C HIS A 374 2.40 7.33 21.32
N GLY A 375 3.10 6.36 20.76
CA GLY A 375 4.34 5.84 21.32
C GLY A 375 5.21 5.19 20.24
N ALA A 376 6.52 5.28 20.41
CA ALA A 376 7.48 4.61 19.55
C ALA A 376 8.56 3.93 20.38
N THR A 377 8.97 2.75 19.96
CA THR A 377 10.08 2.01 20.56
C THR A 377 11.01 1.48 19.48
N VAL A 378 12.31 1.53 19.76
CA VAL A 378 13.34 0.89 18.93
C VAL A 378 14.20 0.06 19.88
N GLY A 379 14.36 -1.22 19.56
CA GLY A 379 15.10 -2.15 20.39
C GLY A 379 15.75 -3.27 19.60
N GLN A 380 16.38 -4.15 20.33
CA GLN A 380 16.98 -5.39 19.83
C GLN A 380 16.29 -6.59 20.49
N LEU A 381 16.63 -7.80 20.04
CA LEU A 381 16.16 -9.02 20.71
C LEU A 381 16.59 -9.03 22.17
N ASP A 382 15.67 -9.40 23.04
CA ASP A 382 15.92 -9.48 24.48
C ASP A 382 16.93 -10.58 24.77
N SER A 383 18.04 -10.19 25.40
CA SER A 383 19.14 -11.08 25.76
C SER A 383 18.76 -12.14 26.80
N GLU A 384 17.83 -11.83 27.71
CA GLU A 384 17.33 -12.78 28.71
C GLU A 384 16.45 -13.83 28.05
N ALA A 385 15.58 -13.42 27.10
CA ALA A 385 14.75 -14.33 26.31
C ALA A 385 15.63 -15.25 25.45
N LEU A 386 16.67 -14.72 24.81
CA LEU A 386 17.64 -15.52 24.05
C LEU A 386 18.34 -16.53 24.94
N PHE A 387 18.87 -16.10 26.08
CA PHE A 387 19.52 -16.98 27.07
C PHE A 387 18.56 -18.07 27.57
N TYR A 388 17.32 -17.72 27.86
CA TYR A 388 16.32 -18.70 28.27
C TYR A 388 16.09 -19.78 27.22
N LEU A 389 15.90 -19.40 25.95
CA LEU A 389 15.68 -20.37 24.85
C LEU A 389 16.91 -21.24 24.62
N THR A 390 18.11 -20.66 24.61
CA THR A 390 19.36 -21.44 24.43
C THR A 390 19.61 -22.39 25.57
N SER A 391 19.28 -22.02 26.82
CA SER A 391 19.35 -22.92 27.99
C SER A 391 18.37 -24.09 27.90
N ARG A 392 17.30 -23.98 27.07
CA ARG A 392 16.33 -25.04 26.78
C ARG A 392 16.67 -25.89 25.56
N GLY A 393 17.86 -25.70 24.97
CA GLY A 393 18.38 -26.50 23.88
C GLY A 393 18.14 -25.95 22.46
N PHE A 394 17.59 -24.74 22.32
CA PHE A 394 17.54 -24.07 21.02
C PHE A 394 18.96 -23.60 20.64
N SER A 395 19.32 -23.73 19.37
CA SER A 395 20.50 -23.02 18.85
C SER A 395 20.28 -21.51 18.89
N ASP A 396 21.35 -20.71 18.93
CA ASP A 396 21.23 -19.25 18.92
C ASP A 396 20.40 -18.74 17.71
N ALA A 397 20.67 -19.30 16.53
CA ALA A 397 19.90 -18.97 15.32
C ALA A 397 18.40 -19.32 15.45
N ALA A 398 18.07 -20.50 15.99
CA ALA A 398 16.66 -20.89 16.18
C ALA A 398 15.96 -20.02 17.22
N ALA A 399 16.65 -19.65 18.30
CA ALA A 399 16.11 -18.75 19.33
C ALA A 399 15.85 -17.34 18.76
N ARG A 400 16.81 -16.79 18.00
CA ARG A 400 16.63 -15.50 17.32
C ARG A 400 15.46 -15.52 16.35
N ASN A 401 15.36 -16.54 15.50
CA ASN A 401 14.28 -16.70 14.54
C ASN A 401 12.92 -16.77 15.23
N LEU A 402 12.82 -17.53 16.31
CA LEU A 402 11.57 -17.66 17.08
C LEU A 402 11.13 -16.32 17.68
N LEU A 403 12.04 -15.58 18.29
CA LEU A 403 11.73 -14.25 18.87
C LEU A 403 11.38 -13.22 17.79
N THR A 404 12.07 -13.25 16.65
CA THR A 404 11.80 -12.36 15.52
C THR A 404 10.44 -12.69 14.91
N TYR A 405 10.12 -13.97 14.72
CA TYR A 405 8.81 -14.41 14.27
C TYR A 405 7.70 -13.94 15.24
N ALA A 406 7.87 -14.20 16.54
CA ALA A 406 6.89 -13.78 17.56
C ALA A 406 6.64 -12.27 17.57
N PHE A 407 7.68 -11.47 17.26
CA PHE A 407 7.51 -10.03 17.12
C PHE A 407 6.64 -9.67 15.91
N GLY A 408 6.81 -10.31 14.76
CA GLY A 408 6.01 -10.07 13.54
C GLY A 408 4.60 -10.66 13.60
N ALA A 409 4.45 -11.79 14.29
CA ALA A 409 3.19 -12.57 14.36
C ALA A 409 2.01 -11.73 14.89
N GLU A 410 2.24 -10.78 15.80
CA GLU A 410 1.17 -9.89 16.30
C GLU A 410 0.42 -9.13 15.18
N ILE A 411 1.10 -8.81 14.07
CA ILE A 411 0.45 -8.19 12.91
C ILE A 411 -0.16 -9.24 12.00
N ILE A 412 0.57 -10.34 11.75
CA ILE A 412 0.12 -11.41 10.84
C ILE A 412 -1.15 -12.07 11.37
N ASP A 413 -1.28 -12.22 12.70
CA ASP A 413 -2.46 -12.79 13.37
C ASP A 413 -3.75 -11.99 13.14
N ARG A 414 -3.65 -10.73 12.74
CA ARG A 414 -4.80 -9.86 12.43
C ARG A 414 -5.34 -10.02 11.01
N ILE A 415 -4.66 -10.79 10.17
CA ILE A 415 -5.07 -11.06 8.80
C ILE A 415 -6.20 -12.10 8.81
N PRO A 416 -7.41 -11.77 8.28
CA PRO A 416 -8.55 -12.67 8.30
C PRO A 416 -8.51 -13.77 7.22
N VAL A 417 -7.58 -13.69 6.26
CA VAL A 417 -7.42 -14.62 5.14
C VAL A 417 -6.39 -15.68 5.52
N ALA A 418 -6.83 -16.91 5.78
CA ALA A 418 -6.01 -17.95 6.39
C ALA A 418 -4.83 -18.40 5.52
N SER A 419 -5.05 -18.61 4.20
CA SER A 419 -3.96 -18.96 3.28
C SER A 419 -2.90 -17.88 3.16
N LEU A 420 -3.32 -16.60 3.12
CA LEU A 420 -2.40 -15.46 3.12
C LEU A 420 -1.62 -15.37 4.44
N LYS A 421 -2.29 -15.55 5.57
CA LYS A 421 -1.66 -15.56 6.89
C LYS A 421 -0.60 -16.65 6.94
N HIS A 422 -0.93 -17.88 6.58
CA HIS A 422 0.01 -19.01 6.57
C HIS A 422 1.23 -18.74 5.68
N TRP A 423 1.00 -18.20 4.47
CA TRP A 423 2.10 -17.84 3.57
C TRP A 423 3.03 -16.78 4.20
N LEU A 424 2.46 -15.75 4.85
CA LEU A 424 3.25 -14.69 5.51
C LEU A 424 4.05 -15.22 6.71
N GLU A 425 3.49 -16.15 7.49
CA GLU A 425 4.19 -16.85 8.56
C GLU A 425 5.46 -17.55 8.04
N GLN A 426 5.34 -18.29 6.93
CA GLN A 426 6.47 -18.96 6.30
C GLN A 426 7.50 -17.96 5.75
N ALA A 427 7.02 -16.90 5.07
CA ALA A 427 7.89 -15.87 4.51
C ALA A 427 8.74 -15.17 5.60
N VAL A 428 8.14 -14.86 6.76
CA VAL A 428 8.87 -14.28 7.90
C VAL A 428 9.91 -15.25 8.44
N LEU A 429 9.55 -16.51 8.64
CA LEU A 429 10.50 -17.55 9.11
C LEU A 429 11.67 -17.74 8.14
N GLU A 430 11.43 -17.78 6.84
CA GLU A 430 12.49 -17.91 5.83
C GLU A 430 13.41 -16.70 5.80
N GLN A 431 12.85 -15.51 5.82
CA GLN A 431 13.64 -14.28 5.72
C GLN A 431 14.50 -14.05 6.95
N THR A 432 14.01 -14.40 8.15
CA THR A 432 14.80 -14.35 9.39
C THR A 432 15.93 -15.38 9.42
N THR A 433 15.73 -16.53 8.77
CA THR A 433 16.78 -17.56 8.65
C THR A 433 17.91 -17.15 7.71
N ARG A 434 17.64 -16.31 6.70
CA ARG A 434 18.64 -15.82 5.73
C ARG A 434 19.44 -14.61 6.24
N GLN A 435 19.05 -14.00 7.34
CA GLN A 435 19.74 -12.86 7.94
C GLN A 435 20.56 -13.37 9.14
N PRO A 436 21.89 -13.63 8.99
CA PRO A 436 22.73 -14.11 10.07
C PRO A 436 22.99 -13.08 11.17
#